data_0401ea073ff2f143b568e1ef041f7dd7
#
_entry.id   0401ea073ff2f143b568e1ef041f7dd7
#
_cell.length_a   1.000
_cell.length_b   1.000
_cell.length_c   1.000
_cell.angle_alpha   90.00
_cell.angle_beta   90.00
_cell.angle_gamma   90.00
#
_symmetry.space_group_name_H-M   'P 1'
#
loop_
_entity.id
_entity.type
_entity.pdbx_description
1 polymer ?
#
loop_
_entity_poly.entity_id
_entity_poly.type
_entity_poly.pdbx_seq_one_letter_code
_entity_poly.pdbx_strand_id
1 'polypeptide(L)'
;MNVSNYLVKYSAYTPQFYNNFRSQNQIYTKPRKGDIVFYYFKRLKRIAHIGIVEQVFNDYFISIEGNTSSDNRLERNGGGVYRKKHYYDLNQVGKDEYYIKGFARPSFTDDIDTHILLEIAKKELGTIEKSENITKYGEWFGLNGNPWCAMFICWCLERLKKEKENAWQKINNKWHYIILGQDYIINGWLKLSERWYYFVNGIALCDSWYYISGNWYYFNIDCTMLSSQWLLYREKWYYLNSKGQCLVNTTERINNKLYKFDDKGVAHEL
;
A
#
# COMPACT_ATOMS: atom_id res chain seq x y z
N MET A 1 -5.97 19.56 -7.34
CA MET A 1 -6.30 18.68 -8.48
C MET A 1 -7.32 17.66 -8.01
N ASN A 2 -8.46 17.53 -8.68
CA ASN A 2 -9.54 16.62 -8.27
C ASN A 2 -9.06 15.16 -8.28
N VAL A 3 -9.05 14.49 -7.14
CA VAL A 3 -8.63 13.09 -6.91
C VAL A 3 -9.52 12.07 -7.66
N SER A 4 -10.65 12.52 -8.24
CA SER A 4 -11.59 11.67 -8.98
C SER A 4 -11.07 11.09 -10.31
N ASN A 5 -9.90 11.52 -10.81
CA ASN A 5 -9.41 11.18 -12.14
C ASN A 5 -8.40 10.01 -12.20
N TYR A 6 -8.05 9.37 -11.08
CA TYR A 6 -6.99 8.34 -11.06
C TYR A 6 -7.49 6.91 -11.22
N LEU A 7 -8.76 6.65 -11.02
CA LEU A 7 -9.29 5.30 -11.09
C LEU A 7 -10.36 5.18 -12.19
N VAL A 8 -10.15 4.19 -13.04
CA VAL A 8 -11.12 3.76 -14.04
C VAL A 8 -12.43 3.34 -13.36
N LYS A 9 -13.57 3.63 -13.97
CA LYS A 9 -14.88 3.18 -13.47
C LYS A 9 -14.87 1.67 -13.23
N TYR A 10 -15.18 1.23 -12.01
CA TYR A 10 -15.25 -0.17 -11.63
C TYR A 10 -16.35 -0.91 -12.37
N SER A 11 -16.09 -2.19 -12.65
CA SER A 11 -17.08 -3.10 -13.24
C SER A 11 -16.83 -4.52 -12.81
N ALA A 12 -17.86 -5.22 -12.37
CA ALA A 12 -17.82 -6.67 -12.14
C ALA A 12 -17.76 -7.46 -13.46
N TYR A 13 -18.18 -6.87 -14.57
CA TYR A 13 -18.13 -7.47 -15.89
C TYR A 13 -16.79 -7.19 -16.57
N THR A 14 -15.96 -8.21 -16.68
CA THR A 14 -14.56 -8.09 -17.16
C THR A 14 -14.39 -7.43 -18.53
N PRO A 15 -15.26 -7.66 -19.57
CA PRO A 15 -15.15 -6.94 -20.83
C PRO A 15 -15.40 -5.44 -20.68
N GLN A 16 -16.37 -5.03 -19.85
CA GLN A 16 -16.64 -3.61 -19.60
C GLN A 16 -15.47 -2.98 -18.83
N PHE A 17 -14.89 -3.70 -17.86
CA PHE A 17 -13.75 -3.18 -17.10
C PHE A 17 -12.53 -2.98 -18.01
N TYR A 18 -12.27 -3.93 -18.93
CA TYR A 18 -11.25 -3.77 -19.97
C TYR A 18 -11.50 -2.52 -20.85
N ASN A 19 -12.74 -2.32 -21.31
CA ASN A 19 -13.10 -1.18 -22.15
C ASN A 19 -12.95 0.15 -21.41
N ASN A 20 -13.20 0.19 -20.11
CA ASN A 20 -12.99 1.39 -19.29
C ASN A 20 -11.51 1.80 -19.27
N PHE A 21 -10.56 0.86 -19.18
CA PHE A 21 -9.13 1.14 -19.33
C PHE A 21 -8.75 1.50 -20.76
N ARG A 22 -9.31 0.80 -21.75
CA ARG A 22 -9.03 1.03 -23.16
C ARG A 22 -9.43 2.43 -23.61
N SER A 23 -10.58 2.93 -23.15
CA SER A 23 -11.05 4.29 -23.46
C SER A 23 -10.14 5.39 -22.93
N GLN A 24 -9.27 5.07 -21.97
CA GLN A 24 -8.28 5.99 -21.40
C GLN A 24 -6.85 5.73 -21.93
N ASN A 25 -6.69 4.90 -22.98
CA ASN A 25 -5.40 4.51 -23.54
C ASN A 25 -4.46 3.83 -22.52
N GLN A 26 -5.02 3.10 -21.55
CA GLN A 26 -4.29 2.45 -20.47
C GLN A 26 -4.09 0.94 -20.68
N ILE A 27 -4.25 0.42 -21.88
CA ILE A 27 -3.99 -0.99 -22.24
C ILE A 27 -2.65 -1.12 -22.96
N TYR A 28 -1.83 -2.01 -22.46
CA TYR A 28 -0.46 -2.27 -22.97
C TYR A 28 -0.29 -3.74 -23.33
N THR A 29 0.65 -4.03 -24.22
CA THR A 29 1.03 -5.41 -24.61
C THR A 29 2.13 -5.97 -23.72
N LYS A 30 3.00 -5.11 -23.14
CA LYS A 30 4.10 -5.50 -22.27
C LYS A 30 3.71 -5.36 -20.80
N PRO A 31 3.78 -6.43 -20.00
CA PRO A 31 3.44 -6.38 -18.57
C PRO A 31 4.42 -5.56 -17.76
N ARG A 32 3.91 -4.96 -16.70
CA ARG A 32 4.68 -4.41 -15.57
C ARG A 32 4.09 -4.87 -14.26
N LYS A 33 4.89 -4.87 -13.21
CA LYS A 33 4.45 -5.08 -11.84
C LYS A 33 3.34 -4.09 -11.49
N GLY A 34 2.24 -4.58 -10.91
CA GLY A 34 1.06 -3.76 -10.59
C GLY A 34 0.02 -3.63 -11.72
N ASP A 35 0.34 -4.02 -12.95
CA ASP A 35 -0.64 -4.03 -14.04
C ASP A 35 -1.76 -5.04 -13.75
N ILE A 36 -2.94 -4.77 -14.31
CA ILE A 36 -4.09 -5.68 -14.28
C ILE A 36 -4.10 -6.45 -15.61
N VAL A 37 -3.90 -7.76 -15.55
CA VAL A 37 -3.95 -8.63 -16.73
C VAL A 37 -5.38 -9.06 -17.04
N PHE A 38 -5.75 -9.09 -18.31
CA PHE A 38 -7.04 -9.51 -18.83
C PHE A 38 -6.93 -10.77 -19.67
N TYR A 39 -7.67 -11.82 -19.28
CA TYR A 39 -7.62 -13.13 -19.92
C TYR A 39 -8.86 -13.37 -20.78
N TYR A 40 -8.61 -13.78 -22.05
CA TYR A 40 -9.63 -14.17 -23.00
C TYR A 40 -9.90 -15.67 -22.96
N PHE A 41 -11.14 -16.02 -22.91
CA PHE A 41 -11.60 -17.40 -22.94
C PHE A 41 -12.23 -17.72 -24.31
N LYS A 42 -11.57 -18.53 -25.14
CA LYS A 42 -12.05 -18.91 -26.48
C LYS A 42 -13.46 -19.47 -26.46
N ARG A 43 -13.75 -20.36 -25.50
CA ARG A 43 -15.09 -20.96 -25.35
C ARG A 43 -16.20 -19.93 -25.10
N LEU A 44 -15.89 -18.84 -24.42
CA LEU A 44 -16.84 -17.79 -24.10
C LEU A 44 -16.79 -16.62 -25.09
N LYS A 45 -15.82 -16.64 -26.02
CA LYS A 45 -15.54 -15.59 -27.01
C LYS A 45 -15.46 -14.20 -26.39
N ARG A 46 -14.94 -14.10 -25.19
CA ARG A 46 -14.80 -12.82 -24.46
C ARG A 46 -13.71 -12.86 -23.38
N ILE A 47 -13.32 -11.70 -22.89
CA ILE A 47 -12.55 -11.57 -21.65
C ILE A 47 -13.44 -12.08 -20.51
N ALA A 48 -12.95 -13.02 -19.71
CA ALA A 48 -13.74 -13.64 -18.66
C ALA A 48 -13.00 -13.83 -17.33
N HIS A 49 -11.73 -13.40 -17.26
CA HIS A 49 -10.93 -13.44 -16.04
C HIS A 49 -9.91 -12.32 -16.01
N ILE A 50 -9.43 -11.96 -14.80
CA ILE A 50 -8.44 -10.92 -14.58
C ILE A 50 -7.58 -11.21 -13.34
N GLY A 51 -6.38 -10.61 -13.27
CA GLY A 51 -5.47 -10.70 -12.13
C GLY A 51 -4.60 -9.45 -11.99
N ILE A 52 -3.86 -9.34 -10.87
CA ILE A 52 -2.85 -8.29 -10.66
C ILE A 52 -1.47 -8.91 -10.88
N VAL A 53 -0.66 -8.34 -11.76
CA VAL A 53 0.71 -8.79 -12.04
C VAL A 53 1.60 -8.50 -10.82
N GLU A 54 2.09 -9.55 -10.16
CA GLU A 54 2.97 -9.46 -8.99
C GLU A 54 4.44 -9.35 -9.39
N GLN A 55 4.86 -10.18 -10.36
CA GLN A 55 6.25 -10.23 -10.83
C GLN A 55 6.28 -10.49 -12.34
N VAL A 56 7.29 -9.96 -13.03
CA VAL A 56 7.49 -10.13 -14.46
C VAL A 56 8.87 -10.71 -14.71
N PHE A 57 8.93 -11.74 -15.56
CA PHE A 57 10.13 -12.41 -16.04
C PHE A 57 10.16 -12.36 -17.58
N ASN A 58 11.21 -12.90 -18.19
CA ASN A 58 11.39 -12.78 -19.64
C ASN A 58 10.25 -13.43 -20.46
N ASP A 59 9.79 -14.63 -20.06
CA ASP A 59 8.85 -15.48 -20.78
C ASP A 59 7.58 -15.80 -19.97
N TYR A 60 7.50 -15.36 -18.72
CA TYR A 60 6.33 -15.53 -17.87
C TYR A 60 6.16 -14.39 -16.90
N PHE A 61 5.00 -14.30 -16.30
CA PHE A 61 4.73 -13.45 -15.14
C PHE A 61 3.97 -14.24 -14.07
N ILE A 62 4.00 -13.72 -12.85
CA ILE A 62 3.17 -14.20 -11.74
C ILE A 62 2.09 -13.16 -11.48
N SER A 63 0.85 -13.61 -11.36
CA SER A 63 -0.30 -12.79 -10.98
C SER A 63 -0.95 -13.28 -9.69
N ILE A 64 -1.64 -12.38 -8.98
CA ILE A 64 -2.56 -12.69 -7.90
C ILE A 64 -3.98 -12.56 -8.46
N GLU A 65 -4.76 -13.63 -8.37
CA GLU A 65 -6.07 -13.75 -9.00
C GLU A 65 -7.13 -14.20 -8.00
N GLY A 66 -8.29 -13.55 -8.05
CA GLY A 66 -9.47 -13.95 -7.28
C GLY A 66 -10.39 -14.83 -8.12
N ASN A 67 -11.20 -15.65 -7.46
CA ASN A 67 -12.12 -16.61 -8.11
C ASN A 67 -11.40 -17.62 -9.00
N THR A 68 -10.27 -18.15 -8.55
CA THR A 68 -9.45 -19.12 -9.28
C THR A 68 -9.09 -20.31 -8.38
N SER A 69 -8.58 -21.39 -8.96
CA SER A 69 -8.10 -22.56 -8.24
C SER A 69 -6.62 -22.45 -7.87
N SER A 70 -6.17 -23.30 -6.95
CA SER A 70 -4.77 -23.33 -6.50
C SER A 70 -3.79 -23.88 -7.54
N ASP A 71 -4.27 -24.59 -8.58
CA ASP A 71 -3.44 -25.07 -9.68
C ASP A 71 -3.16 -23.95 -10.72
N ASN A 72 -2.23 -24.20 -11.67
CA ASN A 72 -1.84 -23.20 -12.68
C ASN A 72 -2.77 -23.17 -13.92
N ARG A 73 -3.91 -23.87 -13.92
CA ARG A 73 -4.86 -23.77 -15.04
C ARG A 73 -5.53 -22.41 -15.06
N LEU A 74 -5.74 -21.87 -16.25
CA LEU A 74 -6.54 -20.67 -16.40
C LEU A 74 -8.01 -20.99 -16.13
N GLU A 75 -8.52 -20.49 -15.03
CA GLU A 75 -9.86 -20.76 -14.55
C GLU A 75 -10.56 -19.47 -14.10
N ARG A 76 -11.88 -19.46 -14.16
CA ARG A 76 -12.68 -18.27 -13.82
C ARG A 76 -13.69 -18.50 -12.67
N ASN A 77 -13.71 -19.68 -12.08
CA ASN A 77 -14.65 -20.05 -11.03
C ASN A 77 -14.05 -21.11 -10.09
N GLY A 78 -12.85 -20.84 -9.59
CA GLY A 78 -12.10 -21.76 -8.74
C GLY A 78 -12.20 -21.47 -7.25
N GLY A 79 -13.00 -20.49 -6.84
CA GLY A 79 -13.41 -20.24 -5.46
C GLY A 79 -12.40 -19.62 -4.51
N GLY A 80 -11.18 -19.27 -4.94
CA GLY A 80 -10.17 -18.73 -4.04
C GLY A 80 -9.32 -17.60 -4.61
N VAL A 81 -8.42 -17.05 -3.79
CA VAL A 81 -7.38 -16.09 -4.18
C VAL A 81 -6.03 -16.78 -4.17
N TYR A 82 -5.39 -16.88 -5.32
CA TYR A 82 -4.13 -17.61 -5.48
C TYR A 82 -3.14 -16.89 -6.39
N ARG A 83 -1.84 -17.25 -6.23
CA ARG A 83 -0.81 -16.93 -7.21
C ARG A 83 -0.91 -17.86 -8.38
N LYS A 84 -0.76 -17.29 -9.59
CA LYS A 84 -0.77 -18.01 -10.87
C LYS A 84 0.46 -17.66 -11.68
N LYS A 85 1.07 -18.66 -12.32
CA LYS A 85 2.17 -18.48 -13.27
C LYS A 85 1.63 -18.58 -14.68
N HIS A 86 1.89 -17.56 -15.50
CA HIS A 86 1.45 -17.51 -16.90
C HIS A 86 2.62 -17.26 -17.83
N TYR A 87 2.85 -18.18 -18.75
CA TYR A 87 3.80 -17.97 -19.85
C TYR A 87 3.13 -17.12 -20.94
N TYR A 88 3.89 -16.26 -21.61
CA TYR A 88 3.35 -15.39 -22.64
C TYR A 88 4.32 -15.14 -23.78
N ASP A 89 3.77 -14.92 -24.97
CA ASP A 89 4.48 -14.41 -26.13
C ASP A 89 4.05 -12.96 -26.39
N LEU A 90 4.99 -12.02 -26.25
CA LEU A 90 4.75 -10.59 -26.46
C LEU A 90 4.15 -10.30 -27.84
N ASN A 91 4.53 -11.06 -28.87
CA ASN A 91 4.03 -10.88 -30.23
C ASN A 91 2.57 -11.32 -30.40
N GLN A 92 2.01 -12.05 -29.45
CA GLN A 92 0.63 -12.55 -29.48
C GLN A 92 -0.31 -11.74 -28.56
N VAL A 93 0.22 -11.06 -27.56
CA VAL A 93 -0.61 -10.28 -26.62
C VAL A 93 -1.50 -9.29 -27.38
N GLY A 94 -2.78 -9.34 -27.08
CA GLY A 94 -3.79 -8.48 -27.72
C GLY A 94 -4.36 -8.97 -29.02
N LYS A 95 -3.74 -10.00 -29.67
CA LYS A 95 -4.27 -10.60 -30.91
C LYS A 95 -5.56 -11.39 -30.66
N ASP A 96 -6.32 -11.59 -31.73
CA ASP A 96 -7.55 -12.36 -31.69
C ASP A 96 -7.26 -13.80 -31.21
N GLU A 97 -8.12 -14.26 -30.30
CA GLU A 97 -8.06 -15.59 -29.68
C GLU A 97 -6.81 -15.90 -28.84
N TYR A 98 -5.81 -15.02 -28.74
CA TYR A 98 -4.76 -15.21 -27.75
C TYR A 98 -5.33 -14.99 -26.34
N TYR A 99 -4.88 -15.81 -25.38
CA TYR A 99 -5.51 -15.84 -24.06
C TYR A 99 -5.22 -14.59 -23.20
N ILE A 100 -4.18 -13.79 -23.50
CA ILE A 100 -3.92 -12.49 -22.87
C ILE A 100 -4.34 -11.37 -23.82
N LYS A 101 -5.35 -10.59 -23.43
CA LYS A 101 -5.83 -9.44 -24.21
C LYS A 101 -5.06 -8.16 -23.97
N GLY A 102 -4.36 -8.07 -22.87
CA GLY A 102 -3.53 -6.92 -22.54
C GLY A 102 -3.38 -6.75 -21.03
N PHE A 103 -2.56 -5.77 -20.71
CA PHE A 103 -2.24 -5.35 -19.37
C PHE A 103 -2.74 -3.92 -19.18
N ALA A 104 -3.71 -3.74 -18.30
CA ALA A 104 -4.15 -2.40 -17.94
C ALA A 104 -3.22 -1.83 -16.87
N ARG A 105 -2.80 -0.61 -17.07
CA ARG A 105 -1.96 0.12 -16.11
C ARG A 105 -2.77 1.22 -15.48
N PRO A 106 -3.23 1.05 -14.24
CA PRO A 106 -3.85 2.14 -13.50
C PRO A 106 -2.89 3.34 -13.42
N SER A 107 -3.42 4.54 -13.49
CA SER A 107 -2.63 5.77 -13.36
C SER A 107 -2.19 5.93 -11.90
N PHE A 108 -1.15 5.22 -11.51
CA PHE A 108 -0.47 5.39 -10.23
C PHE A 108 0.55 6.52 -10.32
N THR A 109 0.70 7.27 -9.25
CA THR A 109 1.60 8.40 -9.22
C THR A 109 3.05 8.00 -8.99
N ASP A 110 3.32 6.77 -8.45
CA ASP A 110 4.65 6.27 -8.15
C ASP A 110 4.73 4.75 -7.89
N ASP A 111 5.95 4.25 -7.63
CA ASP A 111 6.20 2.84 -7.28
C ASP A 111 5.61 2.42 -5.93
N ILE A 112 5.31 3.39 -5.05
CA ILE A 112 4.72 3.16 -3.73
C ILE A 112 3.30 2.62 -3.89
N ASP A 113 2.51 3.17 -4.81
CA ASP A 113 1.15 2.72 -5.09
C ASP A 113 1.12 1.26 -5.56
N THR A 114 2.04 0.91 -6.46
CA THR A 114 2.22 -0.46 -6.92
C THR A 114 2.57 -1.40 -5.76
N HIS A 115 3.46 -0.97 -4.86
CA HIS A 115 3.82 -1.76 -3.67
C HIS A 115 2.62 -1.97 -2.75
N ILE A 116 1.89 -0.90 -2.41
CA ILE A 116 0.71 -0.97 -1.54
C ILE A 116 -0.39 -1.86 -2.15
N LEU A 117 -0.67 -1.72 -3.45
CA LEU A 117 -1.65 -2.55 -4.15
C LEU A 117 -1.31 -4.03 -4.02
N LEU A 118 -0.05 -4.39 -4.21
CA LEU A 118 0.40 -5.77 -4.12
C LEU A 118 0.38 -6.29 -2.68
N GLU A 119 0.72 -5.48 -1.68
CA GLU A 119 0.59 -5.89 -0.27
C GLU A 119 -0.87 -6.12 0.12
N ILE A 120 -1.81 -5.30 -0.37
CA ILE A 120 -3.25 -5.52 -0.20
C ILE A 120 -3.66 -6.88 -0.82
N ALA A 121 -3.27 -7.13 -2.07
CA ALA A 121 -3.63 -8.36 -2.76
C ALA A 121 -2.98 -9.60 -2.11
N LYS A 122 -1.73 -9.51 -1.65
CA LYS A 122 -1.01 -10.58 -0.95
C LYS A 122 -1.67 -10.98 0.37
N LYS A 123 -2.21 -10.05 1.12
CA LYS A 123 -2.96 -10.32 2.37
C LYS A 123 -4.20 -11.17 2.14
N GLU A 124 -4.70 -11.21 0.91
CA GLU A 124 -5.88 -11.97 0.52
C GLU A 124 -5.57 -13.40 0.04
N LEU A 125 -4.29 -13.74 -0.16
CA LEU A 125 -3.90 -15.09 -0.60
C LEU A 125 -4.42 -16.17 0.35
N GLY A 126 -5.02 -17.22 -0.24
CA GLY A 126 -5.64 -18.31 0.52
C GLY A 126 -7.08 -18.00 0.98
N THR A 127 -7.61 -16.81 0.71
CA THR A 127 -9.04 -16.54 0.93
C THR A 127 -9.87 -17.44 0.02
N ILE A 128 -10.85 -18.13 0.60
CA ILE A 128 -11.76 -19.03 -0.10
C ILE A 128 -13.19 -18.48 0.03
N GLU A 129 -14.01 -18.62 -1.02
CA GLU A 129 -15.43 -18.30 -0.95
C GLU A 129 -16.16 -19.21 0.06
N LYS A 130 -17.21 -18.70 0.67
CA LYS A 130 -17.99 -19.48 1.64
C LYS A 130 -18.84 -20.56 0.96
N SER A 131 -19.47 -20.21 -0.16
CA SER A 131 -20.25 -21.09 -1.05
C SER A 131 -20.61 -20.32 -2.32
N GLU A 132 -20.72 -20.98 -3.45
CA GLU A 132 -21.30 -20.47 -4.71
C GLU A 132 -21.06 -18.96 -4.99
N ASN A 133 -19.79 -18.54 -4.98
CA ASN A 133 -19.37 -17.14 -5.20
C ASN A 133 -19.79 -16.15 -4.09
N ILE A 134 -20.03 -16.61 -2.86
CA ILE A 134 -20.30 -15.71 -1.72
C ILE A 134 -18.98 -15.30 -1.08
N THR A 135 -18.62 -14.02 -1.20
CA THR A 135 -17.37 -13.45 -0.72
C THR A 135 -17.55 -12.05 -0.15
N LYS A 136 -16.61 -11.60 0.68
CA LYS A 136 -16.55 -10.20 1.11
C LYS A 136 -16.40 -9.21 -0.04
N TYR A 137 -15.83 -9.63 -1.18
CA TYR A 137 -15.69 -8.80 -2.38
C TYR A 137 -17.02 -8.62 -3.10
N GLY A 138 -17.81 -9.70 -3.21
CA GLY A 138 -19.15 -9.66 -3.76
C GLY A 138 -20.12 -8.89 -2.86
N GLU A 139 -20.01 -9.07 -1.53
CA GLU A 139 -20.78 -8.30 -0.55
C GLU A 139 -20.48 -6.81 -0.67
N TRP A 140 -19.19 -6.41 -0.66
CA TRP A 140 -18.77 -5.02 -0.81
C TRP A 140 -19.23 -4.41 -2.13
N PHE A 141 -19.18 -5.18 -3.23
CA PHE A 141 -19.59 -4.72 -4.56
C PHE A 141 -21.11 -4.69 -4.75
N GLY A 142 -21.88 -5.36 -3.86
CA GLY A 142 -23.32 -5.51 -3.95
C GLY A 142 -23.78 -6.58 -4.96
N LEU A 143 -22.93 -7.56 -5.31
CA LEU A 143 -23.18 -8.60 -6.30
C LEU A 143 -22.72 -9.98 -5.83
N ASN A 144 -23.04 -10.37 -4.59
CA ASN A 144 -22.76 -11.72 -4.08
C ASN A 144 -23.44 -12.80 -4.95
N GLY A 145 -22.85 -14.00 -5.00
CA GLY A 145 -23.34 -15.10 -5.83
C GLY A 145 -22.94 -15.01 -7.31
N ASN A 146 -22.13 -14.03 -7.70
CA ASN A 146 -21.62 -13.87 -9.06
C ASN A 146 -20.11 -14.10 -9.14
N PRO A 147 -19.54 -14.46 -10.31
CA PRO A 147 -18.09 -14.57 -10.49
C PRO A 147 -17.37 -13.30 -10.06
N TRP A 148 -16.46 -13.42 -9.10
CA TRP A 148 -15.95 -12.27 -8.34
C TRP A 148 -14.49 -11.89 -8.65
N CYS A 149 -13.87 -12.41 -9.71
CA CYS A 149 -12.48 -12.05 -10.08
C CYS A 149 -12.31 -10.54 -10.27
N ALA A 150 -13.24 -9.87 -10.99
CA ALA A 150 -13.19 -8.42 -11.17
C ALA A 150 -13.55 -7.65 -9.89
N MET A 151 -14.45 -8.16 -9.08
CA MET A 151 -14.81 -7.55 -7.80
C MET A 151 -13.63 -7.54 -6.83
N PHE A 152 -12.83 -8.63 -6.80
CA PHE A 152 -11.59 -8.69 -6.03
C PHE A 152 -10.61 -7.59 -6.46
N ILE A 153 -10.37 -7.41 -7.76
CA ILE A 153 -9.49 -6.36 -8.26
C ILE A 153 -10.00 -4.96 -7.89
N CYS A 154 -11.30 -4.70 -8.11
CA CYS A 154 -11.93 -3.44 -7.73
C CYS A 154 -11.80 -3.17 -6.22
N TRP A 155 -11.98 -4.20 -5.40
CA TRP A 155 -11.81 -4.13 -3.95
C TRP A 155 -10.36 -3.78 -3.57
N CYS A 156 -9.36 -4.40 -4.21
CA CYS A 156 -7.95 -4.07 -3.98
C CYS A 156 -7.64 -2.60 -4.34
N LEU A 157 -8.16 -2.12 -5.48
CA LEU A 157 -7.99 -0.74 -5.93
C LEU A 157 -8.68 0.26 -4.99
N GLU A 158 -9.86 -0.06 -4.48
CA GLU A 158 -10.55 0.79 -3.50
C GLU A 158 -9.82 0.81 -2.16
N ARG A 159 -9.24 -0.31 -1.72
CA ARG A 159 -8.39 -0.35 -0.53
C ARG A 159 -7.13 0.47 -0.72
N LEU A 160 -6.47 0.37 -1.88
CA LEU A 160 -5.33 1.23 -2.23
C LEU A 160 -5.71 2.71 -2.10
N LYS A 161 -6.87 3.12 -2.64
CA LYS A 161 -7.36 4.49 -2.52
C LYS A 161 -7.49 4.92 -1.06
N LYS A 162 -8.10 4.08 -0.20
CA LYS A 162 -8.25 4.37 1.23
C LYS A 162 -6.91 4.40 1.98
N GLU A 163 -5.98 3.51 1.64
CA GLU A 163 -4.63 3.55 2.21
C GLU A 163 -3.87 4.82 1.78
N LYS A 164 -4.09 5.29 0.54
CA LYS A 164 -3.54 6.57 0.06
C LYS A 164 -4.16 7.78 0.74
N GLU A 165 -5.42 7.73 1.11
CA GLU A 165 -6.10 8.80 1.86
C GLU A 165 -5.36 9.14 3.16
N ASN A 166 -4.53 8.21 3.65
CA ASN A 166 -3.72 8.36 4.86
C ASN A 166 -2.24 7.96 4.62
N ALA A 167 -1.69 8.16 3.42
CA ALA A 167 -0.40 7.58 3.07
C ALA A 167 0.79 8.52 3.33
N TRP A 168 1.87 7.94 3.83
CA TRP A 168 3.18 8.54 3.84
C TRP A 168 3.75 8.64 2.42
N GLN A 169 4.22 9.82 2.03
CA GLN A 169 4.88 10.05 0.75
C GLN A 169 6.24 10.71 0.93
N LYS A 170 7.23 10.29 0.14
CA LYS A 170 8.55 10.93 0.11
C LYS A 170 8.63 11.84 -1.12
N ILE A 171 8.58 13.15 -0.89
CA ILE A 171 8.64 14.18 -1.94
C ILE A 171 9.93 14.98 -1.75
N ASN A 172 10.76 15.12 -2.79
CA ASN A 172 12.05 15.80 -2.73
C ASN A 172 12.92 15.32 -1.56
N ASN A 173 12.99 14.01 -1.37
CA ASN A 173 13.70 13.32 -0.29
C ASN A 173 13.23 13.63 1.14
N LYS A 174 12.05 14.24 1.32
CA LYS A 174 11.41 14.55 2.60
C LYS A 174 10.11 13.77 2.76
N TRP A 175 9.84 13.27 3.96
CA TRP A 175 8.61 12.54 4.26
C TRP A 175 7.45 13.50 4.49
N HIS A 176 6.33 13.23 3.80
CA HIS A 176 5.05 13.90 3.95
C HIS A 176 3.98 12.88 4.30
N TYR A 177 3.01 13.29 5.09
CA TYR A 177 1.80 12.51 5.32
C TYR A 177 0.64 13.22 4.63
N ILE A 178 0.06 12.57 3.61
CA ILE A 178 -1.00 13.16 2.78
C ILE A 178 -2.33 12.57 3.18
N ILE A 179 -3.23 13.41 3.65
CA ILE A 179 -4.64 13.08 3.86
C ILE A 179 -5.36 13.48 2.58
N LEU A 180 -5.77 12.48 1.78
CA LEU A 180 -6.46 12.75 0.51
C LEU A 180 -7.82 13.42 0.76
N GLY A 181 -8.11 14.42 -0.07
CA GLY A 181 -9.34 15.24 0.05
C GLY A 181 -9.21 16.42 1.00
N GLN A 182 -8.02 16.67 1.56
CA GLN A 182 -7.74 17.86 2.35
C GLN A 182 -6.58 18.63 1.73
N ASP A 183 -6.87 19.85 1.29
CA ASP A 183 -5.88 20.77 0.69
C ASP A 183 -5.04 21.51 1.76
N TYR A 184 -5.02 21.02 3.00
CA TYR A 184 -4.23 21.66 4.04
C TYR A 184 -2.92 20.93 4.31
N ILE A 185 -1.90 21.71 4.58
CA ILE A 185 -0.58 21.27 4.98
C ILE A 185 -0.62 20.89 6.47
N ILE A 186 -0.28 19.64 6.83
CA ILE A 186 -0.20 19.20 8.22
C ILE A 186 0.90 19.98 8.93
N ASN A 187 0.59 20.57 10.05
CA ASN A 187 1.53 21.20 10.96
C ASN A 187 1.27 20.74 12.39
N GLY A 188 2.36 20.51 13.15
CA GLY A 188 2.26 20.09 14.54
C GLY A 188 2.22 18.58 14.73
N TRP A 189 1.69 18.18 15.88
CA TRP A 189 1.65 16.79 16.32
C TRP A 189 0.57 15.98 15.60
N LEU A 190 0.93 14.78 15.19
CA LEU A 190 0.00 13.80 14.61
C LEU A 190 0.27 12.41 15.20
N LYS A 191 -0.79 11.76 15.70
CA LYS A 191 -0.72 10.37 16.20
C LYS A 191 -1.29 9.42 15.15
N LEU A 192 -0.46 8.46 14.69
CA LEU A 192 -0.84 7.44 13.72
C LEU A 192 -0.47 6.07 14.25
N SER A 193 -1.40 5.13 14.29
CA SER A 193 -1.17 3.74 14.74
C SER A 193 -0.37 3.67 16.06
N GLU A 194 -0.79 4.45 17.07
CA GLU A 194 -0.15 4.57 18.40
C GLU A 194 1.23 5.23 18.42
N ARG A 195 1.75 5.73 17.29
CA ARG A 195 3.03 6.44 17.18
C ARG A 195 2.82 7.92 16.98
N TRP A 196 3.69 8.75 17.57
CA TRP A 196 3.66 10.20 17.42
C TRP A 196 4.65 10.67 16.38
N TYR A 197 4.23 11.68 15.61
CA TYR A 197 4.98 12.38 14.57
C TYR A 197 4.81 13.88 14.74
N TYR A 198 5.74 14.66 14.21
CA TYR A 198 5.60 16.11 14.17
C TYR A 198 5.92 16.64 12.78
N PHE A 199 5.09 17.55 12.30
CA PHE A 199 5.17 18.09 10.95
C PHE A 199 5.42 19.60 10.99
N VAL A 200 6.28 20.08 10.07
CA VAL A 200 6.51 21.49 9.79
C VAL A 200 6.32 21.71 8.29
N ASN A 201 5.36 22.54 7.91
CA ASN A 201 4.99 22.79 6.51
C ASN A 201 4.77 21.50 5.71
N GLY A 202 4.07 20.54 6.30
CA GLY A 202 3.75 19.25 5.69
C GLY A 202 4.89 18.23 5.69
N ILE A 203 6.06 18.59 6.20
CA ILE A 203 7.26 17.74 6.25
C ILE A 203 7.38 17.14 7.64
N ALA A 204 7.47 15.81 7.73
CA ALA A 204 7.73 15.12 8.98
C ALA A 204 9.16 15.36 9.45
N LEU A 205 9.33 15.61 10.74
CA LEU A 205 10.64 15.68 11.38
C LEU A 205 11.20 14.26 11.56
N CYS A 206 12.43 14.03 11.12
CA CYS A 206 13.06 12.71 11.13
C CYS A 206 14.55 12.81 11.48
N ASP A 207 15.09 11.69 11.98
CA ASP A 207 16.51 11.39 12.15
C ASP A 207 17.33 12.50 12.83
N SER A 208 16.73 13.20 13.82
CA SER A 208 17.42 14.28 14.52
C SER A 208 16.69 14.74 15.79
N TRP A 209 17.38 15.63 16.52
CA TRP A 209 16.83 16.38 17.64
C TRP A 209 16.09 17.63 17.17
N TYR A 210 14.95 17.90 17.82
CA TYR A 210 14.15 19.09 17.55
C TYR A 210 13.62 19.70 18.85
N TYR A 211 13.71 21.04 18.92
CA TYR A 211 13.18 21.79 20.06
C TYR A 211 11.78 22.27 19.73
N ILE A 212 10.77 21.74 20.44
CA ILE A 212 9.35 21.98 20.17
C ILE A 212 8.67 22.43 21.47
N SER A 213 8.09 23.62 21.46
CA SER A 213 7.31 24.16 22.59
C SER A 213 8.01 24.02 23.95
N GLY A 214 9.31 24.36 24.01
CA GLY A 214 10.07 24.37 25.26
C GLY A 214 10.74 23.06 25.66
N ASN A 215 10.63 21.99 24.84
CA ASN A 215 11.23 20.69 25.13
C ASN A 215 11.99 20.15 23.93
N TRP A 216 13.03 19.32 24.19
CA TRP A 216 13.73 18.57 23.18
C TRP A 216 13.09 17.21 22.95
N TYR A 217 12.91 16.85 21.66
CA TYR A 217 12.42 15.58 21.18
C TYR A 217 13.38 14.98 20.17
N TYR A 218 13.46 13.68 20.10
CA TYR A 218 14.20 12.98 19.06
C TYR A 218 13.22 12.19 18.17
N PHE A 219 13.37 12.31 16.87
CA PHE A 219 12.63 11.53 15.89
C PHE A 219 13.56 10.56 15.20
N ASN A 220 13.14 9.30 15.07
CA ASN A 220 13.86 8.25 14.38
C ASN A 220 13.93 8.49 12.87
N ILE A 221 14.72 7.66 12.17
CA ILE A 221 14.80 7.66 10.70
C ILE A 221 13.45 7.39 10.02
N ASP A 222 12.55 6.66 10.68
CA ASP A 222 11.16 6.42 10.27
C ASP A 222 10.20 7.57 10.69
N CYS A 223 10.75 8.70 11.14
CA CYS A 223 10.05 9.90 11.61
C CYS A 223 9.20 9.70 12.87
N THR A 224 9.28 8.56 13.55
CA THR A 224 8.58 8.36 14.82
C THR A 224 9.28 9.05 15.98
N MET A 225 8.49 9.67 16.86
CA MET A 225 8.99 10.25 18.12
C MET A 225 9.47 9.15 19.06
N LEU A 226 10.68 9.27 19.56
CA LEU A 226 11.18 8.42 20.65
C LEU A 226 10.47 8.77 21.97
N SER A 227 10.07 7.74 22.73
CA SER A 227 9.53 7.93 24.08
C SER A 227 9.80 6.73 24.98
N SER A 228 9.85 6.97 26.30
CA SER A 228 10.10 5.96 27.34
C SER A 228 11.33 5.10 27.12
N GLN A 229 12.40 5.69 26.58
CA GLN A 229 13.61 4.93 26.26
C GLN A 229 14.90 5.75 26.28
N TRP A 230 16.01 5.04 26.38
CA TRP A 230 17.35 5.57 26.25
C TRP A 230 17.72 5.81 24.78
N LEU A 231 18.46 6.87 24.54
CA LEU A 231 19.07 7.19 23.25
C LEU A 231 20.59 7.40 23.43
N LEU A 232 21.38 6.60 22.72
CA LEU A 232 22.79 6.87 22.55
C LEU A 232 22.98 7.72 21.31
N TYR A 233 23.40 8.98 21.49
CA TYR A 233 23.63 9.92 20.40
C TYR A 233 25.01 10.59 20.56
N ARG A 234 25.88 10.44 19.59
CA ARG A 234 27.27 10.96 19.61
C ARG A 234 28.02 10.62 20.92
N GLU A 235 28.02 9.33 21.27
CA GLU A 235 28.68 8.77 22.45
C GLU A 235 28.15 9.26 23.82
N LYS A 236 26.97 9.91 23.85
CA LYS A 236 26.32 10.39 25.06
C LYS A 236 24.95 9.78 25.21
N TRP A 237 24.58 9.48 26.45
CA TRP A 237 23.28 8.92 26.77
C TRP A 237 22.27 10.01 27.14
N TYR A 238 21.07 9.87 26.59
CA TYR A 238 19.90 10.70 26.85
C TYR A 238 18.72 9.80 27.19
N TYR A 239 17.74 10.33 27.89
CA TYR A 239 16.49 9.62 28.15
C TYR A 239 15.28 10.46 27.74
N LEU A 240 14.41 9.88 26.93
CA LEU A 240 13.14 10.44 26.51
C LEU A 240 12.04 9.88 27.41
N ASN A 241 11.31 10.74 28.13
CA ASN A 241 10.22 10.34 29.03
C ASN A 241 9.00 9.78 28.26
N SER A 242 7.93 9.42 28.95
CA SER A 242 6.70 8.86 28.33
C SER A 242 5.99 9.83 27.38
N LYS A 243 6.27 11.13 27.48
CA LYS A 243 5.78 12.18 26.58
C LYS A 243 6.75 12.46 25.43
N GLY A 244 7.86 11.72 25.32
CA GLY A 244 8.91 11.92 24.33
C GLY A 244 9.85 13.10 24.63
N GLN A 245 9.73 13.77 25.75
CA GLN A 245 10.56 14.90 26.15
C GLN A 245 11.89 14.39 26.70
N CYS A 246 12.99 14.99 26.26
CA CYS A 246 14.31 14.73 26.82
C CYS A 246 14.38 15.27 28.25
N LEU A 247 14.90 14.46 29.16
CA LEU A 247 15.16 14.91 30.53
C LEU A 247 16.37 15.87 30.53
N VAL A 248 16.21 17.04 31.11
CA VAL A 248 17.25 18.06 31.25
C VAL A 248 17.18 18.69 32.65
N ASN A 249 18.32 19.07 33.22
CA ASN A 249 18.42 19.73 34.55
C ASN A 249 17.62 19.02 35.66
N THR A 250 17.58 17.68 35.65
CA THR A 250 16.79 16.90 36.61
C THR A 250 17.55 15.66 37.08
N THR A 251 17.06 15.07 38.17
CA THR A 251 17.52 13.77 38.66
C THR A 251 16.34 12.82 38.70
N GLU A 252 16.48 11.69 38.03
CA GLU A 252 15.39 10.70 37.89
C GLU A 252 15.90 9.27 38.13
N ARG A 253 15.02 8.43 38.70
CA ARG A 253 15.27 7.00 38.88
C ARG A 253 14.70 6.20 37.70
N ILE A 254 15.57 5.56 36.94
CA ILE A 254 15.23 4.76 35.78
C ILE A 254 15.75 3.35 35.99
N ASN A 255 14.87 2.34 35.91
CA ASN A 255 15.24 0.93 36.13
C ASN A 255 16.04 0.69 37.43
N ASN A 256 15.58 1.29 38.54
CA ASN A 256 16.18 1.22 39.88
C ASN A 256 17.57 1.87 40.04
N LYS A 257 18.09 2.54 39.05
CA LYS A 257 19.30 3.37 39.11
C LYS A 257 18.97 4.85 39.10
N LEU A 258 19.76 5.64 39.79
CA LEU A 258 19.59 7.09 39.87
C LEU A 258 20.52 7.76 38.83
N TYR A 259 19.94 8.69 38.06
CA TYR A 259 20.68 9.44 37.03
C TYR A 259 20.44 10.94 37.21
N LYS A 260 21.52 11.69 37.03
CA LYS A 260 21.46 13.15 36.91
C LYS A 260 21.60 13.53 35.44
N PHE A 261 20.68 14.35 34.97
CA PHE A 261 20.69 14.92 33.61
C PHE A 261 21.17 16.36 33.65
N ASP A 262 22.20 16.69 32.91
CA ASP A 262 22.74 18.05 32.84
C ASP A 262 21.85 19.03 32.04
N ASP A 263 22.31 20.25 31.85
CA ASP A 263 21.63 21.31 31.09
C ASP A 263 21.47 20.98 29.60
N LYS A 264 22.24 20.02 29.10
CA LYS A 264 22.18 19.50 27.71
C LYS A 264 21.44 18.16 27.62
N GLY A 265 20.94 17.65 28.72
CA GLY A 265 20.23 16.37 28.81
C GLY A 265 21.13 15.14 28.82
N VAL A 266 22.44 15.29 28.99
CA VAL A 266 23.36 14.15 29.09
C VAL A 266 23.18 13.49 30.46
N ALA A 267 23.03 12.17 30.45
CA ALA A 267 22.83 11.36 31.66
C ALA A 267 24.16 11.01 32.33
N HIS A 268 24.20 11.12 33.66
CA HIS A 268 25.30 10.72 34.54
C HIS A 268 24.70 9.81 35.63
N GLU A 269 25.19 8.57 35.75
CA GLU A 269 24.78 7.63 36.82
C GLU A 269 25.34 8.11 38.16
N LEU A 270 24.52 8.13 39.24
CA LEU A 270 24.85 8.59 40.57
C LEU A 270 25.12 7.43 41.54
#